data_4cae9c1044a0e7cf055f5ab09c94c613
#
_entry.id   4cae9c1044a0e7cf055f5ab09c94c613
#
_cell.length_a   1.000
_cell.length_b   1.000
_cell.length_c   1.000
_cell.angle_alpha   90.00
_cell.angle_beta   90.00
_cell.angle_gamma   90.00
#
_symmetry.space_group_name_H-M   'P 1'
#
loop_
_entity.id
_entity.type
_entity.pdbx_description
1 polymer ?
#
loop_
_entity_poly.entity_id
_entity_poly.type
_entity_poly.pdbx_seq_one_letter_code
_entity_poly.pdbx_strand_id
1 'polypeptide(L)'
;MEIITEKELATAIKLDKLKMPGLASFLMEVMKLNEINHVFASNMHIEGLPFIDAILEHIGVKIEIDEAELKNIPKDGAFIAVANHPFGGIEGLLLLKVICSQRSEFKLMANFLLNKIPNLKEYFIPVNPFETVRSVSSIGGMKLAMETLRDGIPLGIFPAGEVSTFKTSEQRITDKQWSPVVG
;
A
#
# COMPACT_ATOMS: atom_id res chain seq x y z
N MET A 1 -15.69 -11.92 0.35
CA MET A 1 -15.43 -10.89 1.38
C MET A 1 -15.08 -9.60 0.65
N GLU A 2 -15.72 -8.49 1.00
CA GLU A 2 -15.40 -7.18 0.39
C GLU A 2 -14.26 -6.54 1.18
N ILE A 3 -13.23 -6.08 0.49
CA ILE A 3 -12.10 -5.35 1.10
C ILE A 3 -12.49 -3.90 1.32
N ILE A 4 -13.22 -3.34 0.35
CA ILE A 4 -13.74 -1.98 0.40
C ILE A 4 -15.26 -2.03 0.24
N THR A 5 -15.97 -1.62 1.27
CA THR A 5 -17.43 -1.51 1.26
C THR A 5 -17.87 -0.09 0.89
N GLU A 6 -19.08 0.07 0.37
CA GLU A 6 -19.69 1.39 0.12
C GLU A 6 -19.64 2.29 1.38
N LYS A 7 -19.92 1.72 2.54
CA LYS A 7 -19.91 2.46 3.81
C LYS A 7 -18.52 2.98 4.16
N GLU A 8 -17.50 2.18 3.94
CA GLU A 8 -16.12 2.57 4.20
C GLU A 8 -15.64 3.65 3.21
N LEU A 9 -15.98 3.49 1.93
CA LEU A 9 -15.73 4.52 0.93
C LEU A 9 -16.43 5.83 1.32
N ALA A 10 -17.72 5.78 1.63
CA ALA A 10 -18.50 6.96 2.04
C ALA A 10 -17.88 7.66 3.26
N THR A 11 -17.40 6.89 4.23
CA THR A 11 -16.73 7.43 5.43
C THR A 11 -15.37 8.05 5.08
N ALA A 12 -14.57 7.39 4.27
CA ALA A 12 -13.23 7.84 3.89
C ALA A 12 -13.25 9.19 3.14
N ILE A 13 -14.23 9.36 2.24
CA ILE A 13 -14.38 10.58 1.45
C ILE A 13 -15.45 11.55 2.02
N LYS A 14 -15.92 11.29 3.25
CA LYS A 14 -16.87 12.13 4.01
C LYS A 14 -18.22 12.36 3.29
N LEU A 15 -18.66 11.41 2.47
CA LEU A 15 -19.96 11.47 1.78
C LEU A 15 -21.16 11.34 2.73
N ASP A 16 -20.97 10.72 3.88
CA ASP A 16 -21.96 10.64 4.95
C ASP A 16 -22.52 12.01 5.35
N LYS A 17 -21.72 13.07 5.17
CA LYS A 17 -22.14 14.46 5.40
C LYS A 17 -22.97 15.06 4.26
N LEU A 18 -22.88 14.55 3.04
CA LEU A 18 -23.48 15.10 1.85
C LEU A 18 -24.92 14.64 1.59
N LYS A 19 -25.42 13.64 2.37
CA LYS A 19 -26.78 13.06 2.23
C LYS A 19 -27.20 12.76 0.78
N MET A 20 -26.28 12.29 -0.05
CA MET A 20 -26.54 11.92 -1.46
C MET A 20 -26.62 10.39 -1.55
N PRO A 21 -27.82 9.81 -1.47
CA PRO A 21 -27.99 8.35 -1.60
C PRO A 21 -27.53 7.91 -3.00
N GLY A 22 -26.81 6.80 -3.06
CA GLY A 22 -26.29 6.22 -4.31
C GLY A 22 -24.98 6.80 -4.83
N LEU A 23 -24.47 7.92 -4.26
CA LEU A 23 -23.17 8.46 -4.71
C LEU A 23 -22.01 7.55 -4.37
N ALA A 24 -22.04 6.87 -3.22
CA ALA A 24 -21.02 5.90 -2.85
C ALA A 24 -21.03 4.69 -3.79
N SER A 25 -22.22 4.17 -4.13
CA SER A 25 -22.38 3.08 -5.09
C SER A 25 -21.89 3.47 -6.49
N PHE A 26 -22.23 4.66 -6.95
CA PHE A 26 -21.72 5.21 -8.20
C PHE A 26 -20.19 5.33 -8.21
N LEU A 27 -19.60 5.78 -7.12
CA LEU A 27 -18.14 5.88 -7.02
C LEU A 27 -17.47 4.50 -6.95
N MET A 28 -18.09 3.50 -6.27
CA MET A 28 -17.62 2.10 -6.30
C MET A 28 -17.53 1.59 -7.74
N GLU A 29 -18.51 1.90 -8.57
CA GLU A 29 -18.57 1.51 -9.98
C GLU A 29 -17.51 2.24 -10.82
N VAL A 30 -17.47 3.59 -10.74
CA VAL A 30 -16.54 4.42 -11.52
C VAL A 30 -15.09 4.13 -11.18
N MET A 31 -14.80 3.89 -9.90
CA MET A 31 -13.46 3.55 -9.41
C MET A 31 -13.15 2.04 -9.55
N LYS A 32 -14.06 1.25 -10.10
CA LYS A 32 -13.92 -0.19 -10.27
C LYS A 32 -13.60 -0.96 -8.98
N LEU A 33 -14.05 -0.44 -7.83
CA LEU A 33 -13.76 -1.05 -6.54
C LEU A 33 -14.46 -2.40 -6.38
N ASN A 34 -15.61 -2.60 -7.05
CA ASN A 34 -16.27 -3.90 -7.10
C ASN A 34 -15.44 -4.94 -7.85
N GLU A 35 -14.76 -4.54 -8.93
CA GLU A 35 -13.83 -5.40 -9.67
C GLU A 35 -12.63 -5.78 -8.81
N ILE A 36 -12.06 -4.81 -8.08
CA ILE A 36 -11.00 -5.05 -7.10
C ILE A 36 -11.47 -6.05 -6.03
N ASN A 37 -12.63 -5.84 -5.41
CA ASN A 37 -13.21 -6.76 -4.43
C ASN A 37 -13.36 -8.18 -4.99
N HIS A 38 -13.81 -8.31 -6.24
CA HIS A 38 -13.96 -9.60 -6.92
C HIS A 38 -12.60 -10.30 -7.11
N VAL A 39 -11.59 -9.57 -7.61
CA VAL A 39 -10.24 -10.11 -7.82
C VAL A 39 -9.64 -10.62 -6.52
N PHE A 40 -9.76 -9.86 -5.46
CA PHE A 40 -9.28 -10.28 -4.14
C PHE A 40 -10.05 -11.50 -3.62
N ALA A 41 -11.39 -11.49 -3.73
CA ALA A 41 -12.20 -12.60 -3.27
C ALA A 41 -11.88 -13.92 -4.01
N SER A 42 -11.63 -13.84 -5.31
CA SER A 42 -11.28 -15.00 -6.13
C SER A 42 -9.91 -15.60 -5.78
N ASN A 43 -9.00 -14.81 -5.24
CA ASN A 43 -7.63 -15.21 -4.92
C ASN A 43 -7.37 -15.39 -3.42
N MET A 44 -8.40 -15.30 -2.57
CA MET A 44 -8.27 -15.39 -1.11
C MET A 44 -7.68 -16.70 -0.59
N HIS A 45 -7.68 -17.75 -1.40
CA HIS A 45 -7.08 -19.05 -1.06
C HIS A 45 -5.57 -19.11 -1.29
N ILE A 46 -4.99 -18.06 -1.89
CA ILE A 46 -3.56 -17.94 -2.17
C ILE A 46 -2.95 -17.07 -1.07
N GLU A 47 -1.86 -17.49 -0.47
CA GLU A 47 -1.21 -16.79 0.65
C GLU A 47 0.13 -16.18 0.23
N GLY A 48 0.50 -15.05 0.84
CA GLY A 48 1.82 -14.43 0.70
C GLY A 48 2.12 -13.86 -0.70
N LEU A 49 3.36 -13.99 -1.13
CA LEU A 49 3.84 -13.43 -2.41
C LEU A 49 3.11 -14.01 -3.64
N PRO A 50 2.75 -15.29 -3.72
CA PRO A 50 1.94 -15.81 -4.83
C PRO A 50 0.58 -15.11 -4.99
N PHE A 51 0.02 -14.59 -3.90
CA PHE A 51 -1.19 -13.76 -3.98
C PHE A 51 -0.94 -12.47 -4.74
N ILE A 52 0.23 -11.85 -4.54
CA ILE A 52 0.63 -10.64 -5.30
C ILE A 52 0.73 -10.98 -6.79
N ASP A 53 1.31 -12.13 -7.15
CA ASP A 53 1.43 -12.56 -8.54
C ASP A 53 0.06 -12.71 -9.20
N ALA A 54 -0.89 -13.36 -8.54
CA ALA A 54 -2.24 -13.53 -9.04
C ALA A 54 -2.96 -12.19 -9.24
N ILE A 55 -2.76 -11.22 -8.34
CA ILE A 55 -3.32 -9.87 -8.49
C ILE A 55 -2.70 -9.14 -9.68
N LEU A 56 -1.37 -9.11 -9.77
CA LEU A 56 -0.66 -8.42 -10.85
C LEU A 56 -0.99 -9.01 -12.23
N GLU A 57 -1.09 -10.34 -12.32
CA GLU A 57 -1.52 -11.03 -13.54
C GLU A 57 -2.94 -10.63 -13.95
N HIS A 58 -3.87 -10.61 -12.99
CA HIS A 58 -5.25 -10.22 -13.25
C HIS A 58 -5.38 -8.81 -13.80
N ILE A 59 -4.62 -7.85 -13.24
CA ILE A 59 -4.63 -6.45 -13.72
C ILE A 59 -3.71 -6.21 -14.92
N GLY A 60 -3.06 -7.26 -15.44
CA GLY A 60 -2.20 -7.19 -16.61
C GLY A 60 -0.86 -6.48 -16.40
N VAL A 61 -0.40 -6.35 -15.15
CA VAL A 61 0.88 -5.74 -14.82
C VAL A 61 2.00 -6.76 -14.97
N LYS A 62 2.97 -6.45 -15.83
CA LYS A 62 4.21 -7.21 -16.00
C LYS A 62 5.35 -6.48 -15.30
N ILE A 63 6.17 -7.22 -14.59
CA ILE A 63 7.36 -6.69 -13.92
C ILE A 63 8.57 -7.05 -14.78
N GLU A 64 9.33 -6.05 -15.18
CA GLU A 64 10.63 -6.22 -15.78
C GLU A 64 11.69 -5.74 -14.79
N ILE A 65 12.61 -6.61 -14.41
CA ILE A 65 13.64 -6.34 -13.40
C ILE A 65 14.98 -6.74 -13.98
N ASP A 66 15.96 -5.87 -13.83
CA ASP A 66 17.35 -6.23 -14.08
C ASP A 66 17.88 -7.06 -12.91
N GLU A 67 18.23 -8.33 -13.19
CA GLU A 67 18.80 -9.23 -12.19
C GLU A 67 20.12 -8.71 -11.57
N ALA A 68 20.85 -7.87 -12.31
CA ALA A 68 22.06 -7.27 -11.78
C ALA A 68 21.72 -6.22 -10.70
N GLU A 69 20.61 -5.49 -10.84
CA GLU A 69 20.15 -4.53 -9.85
C GLU A 69 19.62 -5.23 -8.59
N LEU A 70 18.98 -6.39 -8.70
CA LEU A 70 18.55 -7.16 -7.53
C LEU A 70 19.70 -7.52 -6.59
N LYS A 71 20.91 -7.70 -7.12
CA LYS A 71 22.10 -8.00 -6.34
C LYS A 71 22.56 -6.83 -5.46
N ASN A 72 22.08 -5.63 -5.72
CA ASN A 72 22.37 -4.45 -4.91
C ASN A 72 21.53 -4.39 -3.63
N ILE A 73 20.48 -5.22 -3.52
CA ILE A 73 19.69 -5.31 -2.29
C ILE A 73 20.56 -5.94 -1.20
N PRO A 74 20.76 -5.26 -0.04
CA PRO A 74 21.59 -5.79 1.04
C PRO A 74 21.05 -7.14 1.53
N LYS A 75 21.93 -8.12 1.61
CA LYS A 75 21.56 -9.49 2.03
C LYS A 75 21.36 -9.60 3.53
N ASP A 76 22.02 -8.77 4.30
CA ASP A 76 22.02 -8.78 5.76
C ASP A 76 21.75 -7.38 6.32
N GLY A 77 21.29 -7.33 7.57
CA GLY A 77 21.02 -6.12 8.32
C GLY A 77 19.77 -5.37 7.85
N ALA A 78 19.40 -4.34 8.61
CA ALA A 78 18.28 -3.46 8.28
C ALA A 78 18.66 -2.46 7.20
N PHE A 79 17.70 -2.11 6.36
CA PHE A 79 17.75 -0.95 5.48
C PHE A 79 16.34 -0.39 5.29
N ILE A 80 16.25 0.83 4.80
CA ILE A 80 14.99 1.44 4.41
C ILE A 80 14.93 1.53 2.89
N ALA A 81 13.94 0.86 2.29
CA ALA A 81 13.60 1.01 0.89
C ALA A 81 12.57 2.14 0.74
N VAL A 82 12.86 3.11 -0.10
CA VAL A 82 11.97 4.24 -0.38
C VAL A 82 11.55 4.25 -1.84
N ALA A 83 10.32 4.63 -2.11
CA ALA A 83 9.80 4.77 -3.46
C ALA A 83 8.83 5.95 -3.54
N ASN A 84 8.64 6.47 -4.76
CA ASN A 84 7.52 7.34 -5.09
C ASN A 84 6.22 6.53 -5.17
N HIS A 85 5.07 7.23 -5.17
CA HIS A 85 3.76 6.59 -5.02
C HIS A 85 2.75 7.03 -6.10
N PRO A 86 3.07 6.83 -7.41
CA PRO A 86 2.26 7.36 -8.49
C PRO A 86 0.89 6.69 -8.72
N PHE A 87 0.74 5.39 -8.42
CA PHE A 87 -0.47 4.62 -8.75
C PHE A 87 -1.22 4.09 -7.53
N GLY A 88 -0.73 4.29 -6.32
CA GLY A 88 -1.39 3.83 -5.10
C GLY A 88 -0.99 2.42 -4.68
N GLY A 89 -1.90 1.43 -4.76
CA GLY A 89 -1.66 0.09 -4.24
C GLY A 89 -0.63 -0.73 -5.00
N ILE A 90 -0.47 -0.47 -6.31
CA ILE A 90 0.37 -1.30 -7.19
C ILE A 90 1.84 -1.25 -6.79
N GLU A 91 2.39 -0.07 -6.51
CA GLU A 91 3.80 0.06 -6.11
C GLU A 91 4.12 -0.67 -4.82
N GLY A 92 3.15 -0.69 -3.89
CA GLY A 92 3.29 -1.46 -2.65
C GLY A 92 3.45 -2.94 -2.93
N LEU A 93 2.65 -3.50 -3.83
CA LEU A 93 2.74 -4.90 -4.25
C LEU A 93 4.06 -5.18 -4.99
N LEU A 94 4.46 -4.26 -5.89
CA LEU A 94 5.72 -4.37 -6.61
C LEU A 94 6.92 -4.34 -5.67
N LEU A 95 6.94 -3.40 -4.73
CA LEU A 95 8.02 -3.26 -3.76
C LEU A 95 8.13 -4.51 -2.87
N LEU A 96 6.99 -5.02 -2.38
CA LEU A 96 6.95 -6.28 -1.63
C LEU A 96 7.54 -7.42 -2.48
N LYS A 97 7.05 -7.61 -3.71
CA LYS A 97 7.51 -8.71 -4.57
C LYS A 97 9.02 -8.64 -4.84
N VAL A 98 9.52 -7.46 -5.19
CA VAL A 98 10.93 -7.25 -5.54
C VAL A 98 11.81 -7.47 -4.32
N ILE A 99 11.54 -6.80 -3.20
CA ILE A 99 12.41 -6.89 -2.03
C ILE A 99 12.30 -8.25 -1.35
N CYS A 100 11.09 -8.81 -1.22
CA CYS A 100 10.93 -10.13 -0.59
C CYS A 100 11.54 -11.27 -1.41
N SER A 101 11.80 -11.08 -2.70
CA SER A 101 12.56 -12.07 -3.49
C SER A 101 14.00 -12.26 -2.99
N GLN A 102 14.56 -11.25 -2.30
CA GLN A 102 15.91 -11.27 -1.74
C GLN A 102 15.90 -11.30 -0.20
N ARG A 103 14.88 -10.70 0.43
CA ARG A 103 14.73 -10.52 1.87
C ARG A 103 13.29 -10.82 2.28
N SER A 104 12.98 -12.09 2.51
CA SER A 104 11.61 -12.58 2.74
C SER A 104 10.93 -11.97 3.98
N GLU A 105 11.72 -11.49 4.93
CA GLU A 105 11.25 -10.85 6.17
C GLU A 105 10.91 -9.35 6.00
N PHE A 106 11.14 -8.77 4.83
CA PHE A 106 10.84 -7.36 4.54
C PHE A 106 9.42 -6.95 4.94
N LYS A 107 9.28 -5.78 5.56
CA LYS A 107 8.00 -5.19 5.94
C LYS A 107 7.78 -3.88 5.19
N LEU A 108 6.51 -3.55 4.96
CA LEU A 108 6.10 -2.32 4.30
C LEU A 108 5.19 -1.50 5.21
N MET A 109 5.54 -0.24 5.45
CA MET A 109 4.63 0.68 6.12
C MET A 109 3.49 1.02 5.18
N ALA A 110 2.28 0.72 5.60
CA ALA A 110 1.10 0.86 4.75
C ALA A 110 -0.11 1.38 5.54
N ASN A 111 -1.08 1.94 4.81
CA ASN A 111 -2.34 2.34 5.39
C ASN A 111 -2.99 1.15 6.12
N PHE A 112 -3.46 1.37 7.34
CA PHE A 112 -4.10 0.33 8.17
C PHE A 112 -5.25 -0.41 7.47
N LEU A 113 -5.88 0.18 6.46
CA LEU A 113 -6.91 -0.49 5.65
C LEU A 113 -6.37 -1.73 4.92
N LEU A 114 -5.07 -1.74 4.57
CA LEU A 114 -4.45 -2.88 3.90
C LEU A 114 -4.29 -4.10 4.83
N ASN A 115 -4.37 -3.91 6.14
CA ASN A 115 -4.44 -5.03 7.09
C ASN A 115 -5.73 -5.88 6.95
N LYS A 116 -6.71 -5.39 6.19
CA LYS A 116 -7.91 -6.15 5.85
C LYS A 116 -7.65 -7.23 4.81
N ILE A 117 -6.48 -7.22 4.18
CA ILE A 117 -6.04 -8.24 3.24
C ILE A 117 -5.29 -9.30 4.06
N PRO A 118 -5.95 -10.38 4.48
CA PRO A 118 -5.33 -11.36 5.39
C PRO A 118 -4.12 -12.02 4.77
N ASN A 119 -4.14 -12.24 3.46
CA ASN A 119 -3.07 -12.88 2.68
C ASN A 119 -1.72 -12.14 2.72
N LEU A 120 -1.74 -10.82 2.99
CA LEU A 120 -0.55 -9.96 3.03
C LEU A 120 -0.34 -9.29 4.40
N LYS A 121 -1.16 -9.61 5.38
CA LYS A 121 -1.16 -8.95 6.69
C LYS A 121 0.22 -8.98 7.37
N GLU A 122 0.94 -10.07 7.22
CA GLU A 122 2.26 -10.25 7.84
C GLU A 122 3.33 -9.31 7.27
N TYR A 123 3.13 -8.82 6.04
CA TYR A 123 4.08 -7.92 5.39
C TYR A 123 3.87 -6.45 5.75
N PHE A 124 2.75 -6.09 6.39
CA PHE A 124 2.40 -4.70 6.63
C PHE A 124 2.66 -4.25 8.06
N ILE A 125 3.26 -3.07 8.19
CA ILE A 125 3.24 -2.27 9.40
C ILE A 125 2.17 -1.20 9.23
N PRO A 126 1.05 -1.29 9.97
CA PRO A 126 -0.07 -0.37 9.77
C PRO A 126 0.24 1.02 10.30
N VAL A 127 0.00 2.01 9.47
CA VAL A 127 0.03 3.43 9.84
C VAL A 127 -1.30 4.08 9.50
N ASN A 128 -1.63 5.12 10.23
CA ASN A 128 -2.83 5.91 9.99
C ASN A 128 -2.47 7.21 9.26
N PRO A 129 -2.70 7.31 7.94
CA PRO A 129 -2.47 8.55 7.20
C PRO A 129 -3.57 9.61 7.44
N PHE A 130 -4.67 9.24 8.11
CA PHE A 130 -5.81 10.11 8.30
C PHE A 130 -5.81 10.70 9.71
N GLU A 131 -5.54 11.98 9.87
CA GLU A 131 -5.61 12.69 11.15
C GLU A 131 -7.00 12.61 11.82
N THR A 132 -8.04 12.36 11.03
CA THR A 132 -9.44 12.29 11.50
C THR A 132 -9.83 10.95 12.11
N VAL A 133 -9.08 9.89 11.88
CA VAL A 133 -9.37 8.53 12.40
C VAL A 133 -8.56 8.31 13.67
N ARG A 134 -9.12 8.67 14.82
CA ARG A 134 -8.43 8.57 16.12
C ARG A 134 -8.27 7.15 16.68
N SER A 135 -8.95 6.16 16.10
CA SER A 135 -8.94 4.78 16.59
C SER A 135 -7.65 3.99 16.27
N VAL A 136 -6.86 4.48 15.33
CA VAL A 136 -5.58 3.86 14.96
C VAL A 136 -4.47 4.90 15.15
N SER A 137 -3.53 4.61 16.03
CA SER A 137 -2.43 5.51 16.36
C SER A 137 -1.27 5.31 15.38
N SER A 138 -0.86 6.39 14.71
CA SER A 138 0.39 6.40 13.92
C SER A 138 1.63 6.16 14.79
N ILE A 139 1.56 6.51 16.09
CA ILE A 139 2.66 6.28 17.05
C ILE A 139 2.96 4.80 17.20
N GLY A 140 1.92 3.95 17.25
CA GLY A 140 2.10 2.49 17.34
C GLY A 140 2.80 1.92 16.11
N GLY A 141 2.39 2.33 14.92
CA GLY A 141 3.02 1.93 13.66
C GLY A 141 4.48 2.39 13.58
N MET A 142 4.77 3.64 13.98
CA MET A 142 6.14 4.16 13.99
C MET A 142 7.03 3.41 14.99
N LYS A 143 6.49 3.11 16.20
CA LYS A 143 7.23 2.32 17.19
C LYS A 143 7.57 0.93 16.64
N LEU A 144 6.58 0.25 16.03
CA LEU A 144 6.78 -1.06 15.41
C LEU A 144 7.81 -1.00 14.27
N ALA A 145 7.78 0.04 13.45
CA ALA A 145 8.77 0.24 12.39
C ALA A 145 10.20 0.38 12.94
N MET A 146 10.37 1.14 14.02
CA MET A 146 11.66 1.29 14.69
C MET A 146 12.16 -0.01 15.33
N GLU A 147 11.27 -0.79 15.94
CA GLU A 147 11.58 -2.12 16.48
C GLU A 147 12.00 -3.07 15.34
N THR A 148 11.25 -3.11 14.24
CA THR A 148 11.55 -3.89 13.03
C THR A 148 12.97 -3.61 12.53
N LEU A 149 13.35 -2.34 12.39
CA LEU A 149 14.70 -1.95 11.95
C LEU A 149 15.78 -2.34 12.97
N ARG A 150 15.51 -2.22 14.28
CA ARG A 150 16.46 -2.65 15.33
C ARG A 150 16.70 -4.15 15.31
N ASP A 151 15.70 -4.93 14.93
CA ASP A 151 15.78 -6.39 14.79
C ASP A 151 16.50 -6.83 13.49
N GLY A 152 17.02 -5.86 12.72
CA GLY A 152 17.75 -6.15 11.47
C GLY A 152 16.85 -6.40 10.26
N ILE A 153 15.54 -6.19 10.39
CA ILE A 153 14.53 -6.43 9.35
C ILE A 153 14.40 -5.19 8.46
N PRO A 154 14.50 -5.33 7.13
CA PRO A 154 14.36 -4.20 6.22
C PRO A 154 12.90 -3.69 6.13
N LEU A 155 12.77 -2.39 5.90
CA LEU A 155 11.50 -1.67 5.92
C LEU A 155 11.29 -0.87 4.64
N GLY A 156 10.09 -0.94 4.07
CA GLY A 156 9.64 -0.12 2.95
C GLY A 156 8.78 1.05 3.41
N ILE A 157 9.00 2.21 2.80
CA ILE A 157 8.25 3.44 3.10
C ILE A 157 7.98 4.20 1.81
N PHE A 158 6.79 4.79 1.71
CA PHE A 158 6.46 5.82 0.74
C PHE A 158 6.53 7.19 1.42
N PRO A 159 7.65 7.94 1.31
CA PRO A 159 7.89 9.12 2.14
C PRO A 159 6.93 10.27 1.89
N ALA A 160 6.27 10.31 0.73
CA ALA A 160 5.21 11.28 0.41
C ALA A 160 3.98 11.11 1.31
N GLY A 161 3.74 9.90 1.85
CA GLY A 161 2.61 9.57 2.73
C GLY A 161 1.25 9.53 2.03
N GLU A 162 1.19 9.90 0.77
CA GLU A 162 -0.01 9.91 -0.07
C GLU A 162 0.35 9.61 -1.53
N VAL A 163 -0.65 9.25 -2.33
CA VAL A 163 -0.47 9.00 -3.76
C VAL A 163 -0.13 10.31 -4.47
N SER A 164 0.76 10.23 -5.46
CA SER A 164 1.15 11.37 -6.30
C SER A 164 -0.06 12.02 -6.96
N THR A 165 -0.03 13.33 -7.09
CA THR A 165 -1.13 14.11 -7.67
C THR A 165 -0.69 14.84 -8.94
N PHE A 166 -1.66 15.05 -9.86
CA PHE A 166 -1.40 15.86 -11.05
C PHE A 166 -1.37 17.33 -10.65
N LYS A 167 -0.24 17.99 -10.83
CA LYS A 167 -0.09 19.42 -10.62
C LYS A 167 -0.33 20.18 -11.93
N THR A 168 -1.43 20.87 -12.00
CA THR A 168 -1.82 21.65 -13.19
C THR A 168 -0.80 22.72 -13.55
N SER A 169 -0.15 23.34 -12.56
CA SER A 169 0.90 24.36 -12.75
C SER A 169 2.16 23.80 -13.40
N GLU A 170 2.47 22.51 -13.17
CA GLU A 170 3.67 21.84 -13.65
C GLU A 170 3.37 20.87 -14.80
N GLN A 171 2.10 20.65 -15.14
CA GLN A 171 1.63 19.72 -16.17
C GLN A 171 2.19 18.30 -16.01
N ARG A 172 2.40 17.87 -14.75
CA ARG A 172 2.96 16.54 -14.45
C ARG A 172 2.41 15.95 -13.15
N ILE A 173 2.54 14.63 -13.02
CA ILE A 173 2.27 13.91 -11.77
C ILE A 173 3.52 13.98 -10.89
N THR A 174 3.37 14.42 -9.65
CA THR A 174 4.46 14.52 -8.68
C THR A 174 4.01 14.05 -7.31
N ASP A 175 4.96 13.51 -6.57
CA ASP A 175 4.79 13.28 -5.15
C ASP A 175 4.64 14.61 -4.40
N LYS A 176 3.98 14.55 -3.27
CA LYS A 176 4.13 15.56 -2.23
C LYS A 176 5.58 15.56 -1.74
N GLN A 177 6.00 16.67 -1.15
CA GLN A 177 7.30 16.75 -0.51
C GLN A 177 7.48 15.58 0.46
N TRP A 178 8.58 14.86 0.30
CA TRP A 178 8.90 13.73 1.16
C TRP A 178 9.11 14.17 2.61
N SER A 179 8.62 13.35 3.51
CA SER A 179 8.77 13.58 4.94
C SER A 179 10.24 13.45 5.36
N PRO A 180 10.75 14.36 6.21
CA PRO A 180 12.12 14.27 6.74
C PRO A 180 12.36 13.09 7.68
N VAL A 181 11.33 12.30 7.97
CA VAL A 181 11.44 11.10 8.83
C VAL A 181 12.32 10.00 8.23
N VAL A 182 12.59 10.05 6.92
CA VAL A 182 13.44 9.07 6.21
C VAL A 182 14.83 9.59 5.87
N GLY A 183 15.18 10.83 6.27
CA GLY A 183 16.50 11.47 6.02
C GLY A 183 17.25 11.78 7.29
#